data_7326ffa59d251de8cbbab0a4c06da49f
#
_entry.id   7326ffa59d251de8cbbab0a4c06da49f
#
_cell.length_a   1.000
_cell.length_b   1.000
_cell.length_c   1.000
_cell.angle_alpha   90.00
_cell.angle_beta   90.00
_cell.angle_gamma   90.00
#
_symmetry.space_group_name_H-M   'P 1'
#
loop_
_entity.id
_entity.type
_entity.pdbx_description
1 polymer ?
#
loop_
_entity_poly.entity_id
_entity_poly.type
_entity_poly.pdbx_seq_one_letter_code
_entity_poly.pdbx_strand_id
1 'polypeptide(L)'
;MADADASMAIATAADLLQAYAQGQRAFVNANLPSANLAEANLKGADLSYADLSEANLRGTNLRGADLSYANLREADLTGADLRGAMLIGTDLRLAQVTNAQFHDADYDPEETHFPPGFDPTAAAMRSDRP
;
A
#
# COMPACT_ATOMS: atom_id res chain seq x y z
N MET A 1 3.82 33.02 4.41
CA MET A 1 3.65 32.27 5.52
C MET A 1 3.46 30.84 5.16
N ALA A 2 3.79 30.08 6.00
CA ALA A 2 3.62 28.74 5.70
C ALA A 2 2.18 28.57 5.31
N ASP A 3 1.94 27.92 4.27
CA ASP A 3 0.64 27.62 3.91
C ASP A 3 -0.01 26.78 4.92
N ALA A 4 -1.30 26.88 5.02
CA ALA A 4 -2.05 25.93 5.79
C ALA A 4 -1.76 24.53 5.32
N ASP A 5 -1.47 24.38 4.07
CA ASP A 5 -1.05 23.11 3.52
C ASP A 5 0.45 23.00 3.62
N ALA A 6 0.89 22.35 4.67
CA ALA A 6 2.32 22.14 4.89
C ALA A 6 2.81 20.84 4.25
N SER A 7 2.03 20.26 3.37
CA SER A 7 2.41 19.00 2.72
C SER A 7 3.64 19.18 1.86
N MET A 8 4.56 18.26 1.97
CA MET A 8 5.73 18.24 1.11
C MET A 8 5.34 17.72 -0.26
N ALA A 9 6.00 18.22 -1.30
CA ALA A 9 5.91 17.61 -2.62
C ALA A 9 6.59 16.25 -2.57
N ILE A 10 5.89 15.22 -3.01
CA ILE A 10 6.40 13.86 -2.95
C ILE A 10 6.81 13.41 -4.35
N ALA A 11 8.10 13.42 -4.59
CA ALA A 11 8.65 12.96 -5.87
C ALA A 11 9.48 11.69 -5.74
N THR A 12 9.91 11.35 -4.51
CA THR A 12 10.77 10.20 -4.28
C THR A 12 10.34 9.46 -3.00
N ALA A 13 10.85 8.24 -2.85
CA ALA A 13 10.64 7.49 -1.60
C ALA A 13 11.15 8.27 -0.40
N ALA A 14 12.31 8.93 -0.54
CA ALA A 14 12.87 9.72 0.56
C ALA A 14 11.95 10.87 0.97
N ASP A 15 11.34 11.55 -0.02
CA ASP A 15 10.36 12.60 0.27
C ASP A 15 9.19 12.05 1.07
N LEU A 16 8.66 10.90 0.67
CA LEU A 16 7.52 10.30 1.35
C LEU A 16 7.87 9.94 2.79
N LEU A 17 9.02 9.32 2.98
CA LEU A 17 9.45 8.90 4.32
C LEU A 17 9.72 10.10 5.22
N GLN A 18 10.28 11.17 4.68
CA GLN A 18 10.50 12.39 5.44
C GLN A 18 9.18 13.03 5.84
N ALA A 19 8.24 13.13 4.91
CA ALA A 19 6.92 13.69 5.19
C ALA A 19 6.18 12.85 6.24
N TYR A 20 6.26 11.53 6.12
CA TYR A 20 5.64 10.65 7.11
C TYR A 20 6.23 10.89 8.50
N ALA A 21 7.56 11.02 8.58
CA ALA A 21 8.23 11.26 9.86
C ALA A 21 7.81 12.59 10.49
N GLN A 22 7.37 13.54 9.68
CA GLN A 22 6.89 14.84 10.15
C GLN A 22 5.39 14.84 10.45
N GLY A 23 4.73 13.69 10.34
CA GLY A 23 3.33 13.55 10.70
C GLY A 23 2.35 13.54 9.54
N GLN A 24 2.82 13.74 8.31
CA GLN A 24 1.93 13.67 7.15
C GLN A 24 1.50 12.22 6.93
N ARG A 25 0.21 12.03 6.64
CA ARG A 25 -0.35 10.69 6.36
C ARG A 25 -1.04 10.63 5.00
N ALA A 26 -1.40 11.76 4.41
CA ALA A 26 -2.10 11.80 3.13
C ALA A 26 -1.09 11.83 1.99
N PHE A 27 -1.05 10.76 1.21
CA PHE A 27 -0.18 10.61 0.04
C PHE A 27 -0.98 10.12 -1.16
N VAL A 28 -2.21 10.62 -1.27
CA VAL A 28 -3.12 10.23 -2.34
C VAL A 28 -2.49 10.58 -3.69
N ASN A 29 -2.56 9.65 -4.63
CA ASN A 29 -2.02 9.80 -5.98
C ASN A 29 -0.49 9.90 -6.04
N ALA A 30 0.23 9.52 -4.97
CA ALA A 30 1.69 9.55 -5.03
C ALA A 30 2.19 8.73 -6.22
N ASN A 31 3.14 9.30 -6.96
CA ASN A 31 3.69 8.64 -8.14
C ASN A 31 5.09 8.16 -7.83
N LEU A 32 5.20 6.89 -7.41
CA LEU A 32 6.45 6.33 -6.90
C LEU A 32 6.74 4.95 -7.49
N PRO A 33 6.68 4.77 -8.82
CA PRO A 33 7.00 3.47 -9.40
C PRO A 33 8.45 3.10 -9.08
N SER A 34 8.68 1.84 -8.79
CA SER A 34 10.00 1.28 -8.46
C SER A 34 10.63 1.88 -7.20
N ALA A 35 9.86 2.57 -6.37
CA ALA A 35 10.40 3.19 -5.15
C ALA A 35 10.93 2.14 -4.19
N ASN A 36 12.02 2.46 -3.51
CA ASN A 36 12.55 1.60 -2.46
C ASN A 36 12.00 2.06 -1.11
N LEU A 37 11.03 1.30 -0.61
CA LEU A 37 10.37 1.56 0.67
C LEU A 37 10.54 0.36 1.61
N ALA A 38 11.55 -0.47 1.37
CA ALA A 38 11.78 -1.66 2.17
C ALA A 38 11.94 -1.30 3.65
N GLU A 39 11.29 -2.07 4.52
CA GLU A 39 11.35 -1.92 5.97
C GLU A 39 10.79 -0.60 6.50
N ALA A 40 10.17 0.20 5.66
CA ALA A 40 9.64 1.49 6.07
C ALA A 40 8.40 1.35 6.95
N ASN A 41 8.17 2.34 7.80
CA ASN A 41 6.94 2.42 8.56
C ASN A 41 5.98 3.37 7.85
N LEU A 42 4.92 2.79 7.28
CA LEU A 42 3.87 3.55 6.59
C LEU A 42 2.51 3.22 7.18
N LYS A 43 2.50 2.84 8.45
CA LYS A 43 1.26 2.47 9.15
C LYS A 43 0.26 3.62 9.08
N GLY A 44 -0.95 3.30 8.65
CA GLY A 44 -2.04 4.26 8.55
C GLY A 44 -1.92 5.29 7.45
N ALA A 45 -0.93 5.16 6.55
CA ALA A 45 -0.78 6.11 5.45
C ALA A 45 -1.91 5.96 4.44
N ASP A 46 -2.33 7.09 3.89
CA ASP A 46 -3.28 7.10 2.78
C ASP A 46 -2.50 7.13 1.48
N LEU A 47 -2.41 5.98 0.84
CA LEU A 47 -1.73 5.78 -0.44
C LEU A 47 -2.74 5.42 -1.52
N SER A 48 -4.00 5.82 -1.33
CA SER A 48 -5.01 5.53 -2.32
C SER A 48 -4.63 6.16 -3.66
N TYR A 49 -4.90 5.41 -4.73
CA TYR A 49 -4.59 5.81 -6.11
C TYR A 49 -3.11 6.01 -6.39
N ALA A 50 -2.22 5.59 -5.48
CA ALA A 50 -0.78 5.74 -5.70
C ALA A 50 -0.28 4.76 -6.76
N ASP A 51 0.74 5.18 -7.48
CA ASP A 51 1.49 4.26 -8.35
C ASP A 51 2.71 3.77 -7.58
N LEU A 52 2.65 2.52 -7.15
CA LEU A 52 3.74 1.82 -6.46
C LEU A 52 4.13 0.57 -7.25
N SER A 53 3.89 0.60 -8.58
CA SER A 53 4.26 -0.53 -9.41
C SER A 53 5.76 -0.80 -9.33
N GLU A 54 6.11 -2.07 -9.26
CA GLU A 54 7.49 -2.54 -9.14
C GLU A 54 8.24 -2.00 -7.91
N ALA A 55 7.54 -1.42 -6.94
CA ALA A 55 8.18 -0.90 -5.75
C ALA A 55 8.72 -2.02 -4.87
N ASN A 56 9.79 -1.72 -4.16
CA ASN A 56 10.31 -2.62 -3.12
C ASN A 56 9.63 -2.25 -1.81
N LEU A 57 8.68 -3.11 -1.41
CA LEU A 57 7.91 -2.94 -0.18
C LEU A 57 8.18 -4.08 0.80
N ARG A 58 9.35 -4.74 0.67
CA ARG A 58 9.69 -5.87 1.53
C ARG A 58 9.74 -5.42 2.98
N GLY A 59 9.04 -6.15 3.84
CA GLY A 59 9.03 -5.87 5.26
C GLY A 59 8.42 -4.54 5.67
N THR A 60 7.75 -3.85 4.75
CA THR A 60 7.12 -2.55 5.04
C THR A 60 5.93 -2.72 5.96
N ASN A 61 5.80 -1.82 6.92
CA ASN A 61 4.62 -1.79 7.78
C ASN A 61 3.54 -0.94 7.10
N LEU A 62 2.52 -1.62 6.59
CA LEU A 62 1.36 -0.99 5.94
C LEU A 62 0.07 -1.28 6.71
N ARG A 63 0.19 -1.56 8.01
CA ARG A 63 -1.01 -1.84 8.81
C ARG A 63 -1.96 -0.67 8.76
N GLY A 64 -3.23 -0.98 8.44
CA GLY A 64 -4.27 0.04 8.38
C GLY A 64 -4.08 1.09 7.29
N ALA A 65 -3.14 0.91 6.38
CA ALA A 65 -2.94 1.85 5.28
C ALA A 65 -4.09 1.74 4.29
N ASP A 66 -4.40 2.85 3.63
CA ASP A 66 -5.39 2.87 2.56
C ASP A 66 -4.65 2.76 1.23
N LEU A 67 -4.79 1.62 0.59
CA LEU A 67 -4.20 1.34 -0.72
C LEU A 67 -5.29 1.19 -1.79
N SER A 68 -6.49 1.72 -1.50
CA SER A 68 -7.61 1.60 -2.43
C SER A 68 -7.21 2.16 -3.79
N TYR A 69 -7.45 1.38 -4.84
CA TYR A 69 -7.18 1.74 -6.23
C TYR A 69 -5.70 2.04 -6.52
N ALA A 70 -4.79 1.64 -5.61
CA ALA A 70 -3.37 1.79 -5.87
C ALA A 70 -2.89 0.76 -6.88
N ASN A 71 -1.85 1.11 -7.62
CA ASN A 71 -1.20 0.19 -8.54
C ASN A 71 0.02 -0.43 -7.83
N LEU A 72 -0.09 -1.73 -7.50
CA LEU A 72 0.99 -2.51 -6.88
C LEU A 72 1.44 -3.63 -7.81
N ARG A 73 1.22 -3.49 -9.12
CA ARG A 73 1.65 -4.53 -10.05
C ARG A 73 3.14 -4.75 -9.94
N GLU A 74 3.52 -6.01 -9.85
CA GLU A 74 4.92 -6.42 -9.79
C GLU A 74 5.68 -5.87 -8.57
N ALA A 75 4.99 -5.29 -7.59
CA ALA A 75 5.63 -4.86 -6.36
C ALA A 75 6.09 -6.06 -5.54
N ASP A 76 7.16 -5.87 -4.79
CA ASP A 76 7.65 -6.91 -3.88
C ASP A 76 7.16 -6.61 -2.47
N LEU A 77 6.16 -7.38 -2.04
CA LEU A 77 5.55 -7.25 -0.71
C LEU A 77 5.99 -8.38 0.21
N THR A 78 7.11 -9.02 -0.09
CA THR A 78 7.61 -10.12 0.73
C THR A 78 7.76 -9.67 2.17
N GLY A 79 7.08 -10.36 3.08
CA GLY A 79 7.15 -10.06 4.51
C GLY A 79 6.47 -8.78 4.94
N ALA A 80 5.77 -8.08 4.04
CA ALA A 80 5.07 -6.84 4.39
C ALA A 80 3.88 -7.11 5.30
N ASP A 81 3.56 -6.14 6.14
CA ASP A 81 2.44 -6.23 7.06
C ASP A 81 1.29 -5.36 6.55
N LEU A 82 0.26 -6.01 5.97
CA LEU A 82 -0.91 -5.33 5.44
C LEU A 82 -2.14 -5.62 6.29
N ARG A 83 -1.95 -5.99 7.56
CA ARG A 83 -3.11 -6.29 8.42
C ARG A 83 -3.99 -5.05 8.55
N GLY A 84 -5.28 -5.24 8.31
CA GLY A 84 -6.26 -4.17 8.41
C GLY A 84 -6.16 -3.10 7.32
N ALA A 85 -5.34 -3.30 6.30
CA ALA A 85 -5.23 -2.36 5.20
C ALA A 85 -6.48 -2.39 4.32
N MET A 86 -6.73 -1.30 3.60
CA MET A 86 -7.80 -1.24 2.61
C MET A 86 -7.23 -1.52 1.23
N LEU A 87 -7.70 -2.59 0.61
CA LEU A 87 -7.22 -3.02 -0.71
C LEU A 87 -8.35 -3.03 -1.75
N ILE A 88 -9.35 -2.18 -1.56
CA ILE A 88 -10.48 -2.10 -2.50
C ILE A 88 -9.97 -1.58 -3.84
N GLY A 89 -10.17 -2.36 -4.90
CA GLY A 89 -9.74 -1.95 -6.23
C GLY A 89 -8.24 -1.93 -6.46
N THR A 90 -7.45 -2.40 -5.50
CA THR A 90 -5.99 -2.42 -5.61
C THR A 90 -5.57 -3.45 -6.67
N ASP A 91 -4.59 -3.09 -7.48
CA ASP A 91 -4.05 -4.00 -8.48
C ASP A 91 -2.77 -4.64 -7.95
N LEU A 92 -2.85 -5.91 -7.58
CA LEU A 92 -1.72 -6.69 -7.03
C LEU A 92 -1.25 -7.75 -8.03
N ARG A 93 -1.61 -7.62 -9.30
CA ARG A 93 -1.21 -8.63 -10.29
C ARG A 93 0.30 -8.69 -10.37
N LEU A 94 0.82 -9.92 -10.33
CA LEU A 94 2.25 -10.22 -10.40
C LEU A 94 3.05 -9.67 -9.20
N ALA A 95 2.39 -9.20 -8.16
CA ALA A 95 3.10 -8.82 -6.94
C ALA A 95 3.60 -10.07 -6.22
N GLN A 96 4.74 -9.94 -5.53
CA GLN A 96 5.28 -11.00 -4.70
C GLN A 96 4.74 -10.81 -3.29
N VAL A 97 4.04 -11.82 -2.78
CA VAL A 97 3.35 -11.70 -1.48
C VAL A 97 3.79 -12.79 -0.49
N THR A 98 4.97 -13.35 -0.70
CA THR A 98 5.51 -14.40 0.18
C THR A 98 5.61 -13.87 1.61
N ASN A 99 4.98 -14.58 2.55
CA ASN A 99 4.98 -14.21 3.97
C ASN A 99 4.39 -12.83 4.27
N ALA A 100 3.70 -12.21 3.33
CA ALA A 100 2.97 -10.99 3.61
C ALA A 100 1.74 -11.31 4.46
N GLN A 101 1.35 -10.40 5.35
CA GLN A 101 0.22 -10.60 6.25
C GLN A 101 -0.95 -9.74 5.79
N PHE A 102 -2.09 -10.36 5.56
CA PHE A 102 -3.30 -9.70 5.06
C PHE A 102 -4.49 -9.82 6.02
N HIS A 103 -4.26 -10.31 7.24
CA HIS A 103 -5.36 -10.57 8.17
C HIS A 103 -6.20 -9.30 8.37
N ASP A 104 -7.52 -9.43 8.22
CA ASP A 104 -8.48 -8.32 8.34
C ASP A 104 -8.31 -7.18 7.34
N ALA A 105 -7.50 -7.36 6.30
CA ALA A 105 -7.48 -6.39 5.22
C ALA A 105 -8.77 -6.50 4.40
N ASP A 106 -9.28 -5.36 3.95
CA ASP A 106 -10.51 -5.33 3.16
C ASP A 106 -10.22 -5.45 1.67
N TYR A 107 -11.04 -6.20 0.95
CA TYR A 107 -10.92 -6.32 -0.50
C TYR A 107 -12.29 -6.36 -1.14
N ASP A 108 -12.36 -6.04 -2.43
CA ASP A 108 -13.57 -6.16 -3.23
C ASP A 108 -13.39 -7.36 -4.16
N PRO A 109 -14.24 -8.40 -4.05
CA PRO A 109 -14.12 -9.58 -4.89
C PRO A 109 -14.16 -9.29 -6.39
N GLU A 110 -14.74 -8.17 -6.80
CA GLU A 110 -14.86 -7.82 -8.22
C GLU A 110 -13.77 -6.86 -8.68
N GLU A 111 -13.28 -5.99 -7.81
CA GLU A 111 -12.37 -4.93 -8.23
C GLU A 111 -10.93 -5.10 -7.76
N THR A 112 -10.68 -5.87 -6.70
CA THR A 112 -9.31 -6.12 -6.26
C THR A 112 -8.71 -7.24 -7.10
N HIS A 113 -7.53 -7.00 -7.66
CA HIS A 113 -6.86 -7.98 -8.51
C HIS A 113 -5.66 -8.55 -7.79
N PHE A 114 -5.69 -9.83 -7.50
CA PHE A 114 -4.64 -10.53 -6.77
C PHE A 114 -3.67 -11.25 -7.71
N PRO A 115 -2.47 -11.61 -7.23
CA PRO A 115 -1.57 -12.46 -8.01
C PRO A 115 -2.22 -13.83 -8.25
N PRO A 116 -1.82 -14.53 -9.32
CA PRO A 116 -2.35 -15.86 -9.58
C PRO A 116 -2.19 -16.78 -8.37
N GLY A 117 -3.25 -17.50 -8.04
CA GLY A 117 -3.23 -18.48 -6.96
C GLY A 117 -3.41 -17.92 -5.56
N PHE A 118 -3.50 -16.60 -5.41
CA PHE A 118 -3.75 -16.01 -4.09
C PHE A 118 -5.21 -16.21 -3.68
N ASP A 119 -5.41 -16.68 -2.45
CA ASP A 119 -6.75 -16.91 -1.91
C ASP A 119 -7.01 -15.94 -0.75
N PRO A 120 -7.84 -14.90 -0.97
CA PRO A 120 -8.07 -13.90 0.08
C PRO A 120 -8.79 -14.49 1.30
N THR A 121 -9.60 -15.53 1.10
CA THR A 121 -10.27 -16.19 2.23
C THR A 121 -9.26 -16.91 3.10
N ALA A 122 -8.34 -17.65 2.49
CA ALA A 122 -7.28 -18.32 3.25
C ALA A 122 -6.36 -17.32 3.93
N ALA A 123 -6.23 -16.12 3.39
CA ALA A 123 -5.42 -15.05 3.98
C ALA A 123 -6.18 -14.29 5.07
N ALA A 124 -7.39 -14.71 5.39
CA ALA A 124 -8.23 -14.09 6.43
C ALA A 124 -8.57 -12.63 6.13
N MET A 125 -8.70 -12.30 4.86
CA MET A 125 -9.15 -10.98 4.43
C MET A 125 -10.66 -10.85 4.55
N ARG A 126 -11.14 -9.63 4.57
CA ARG A 126 -12.56 -9.32 4.71
C ARG A 126 -13.10 -8.80 3.39
N SER A 127 -14.13 -9.48 2.87
CA SER A 127 -14.81 -8.99 1.68
C SER A 127 -15.68 -7.79 2.06
N ASP A 128 -15.65 -6.74 1.26
CA ASP A 128 -16.53 -5.60 1.47
C ASP A 128 -17.92 -5.85 0.86
N ARG A 129 -18.12 -7.01 0.23
CA ARG A 129 -19.41 -7.42 -0.31
C ARG A 129 -19.89 -8.68 0.34
N PRO A 130 -21.21 -8.82 0.56
CA PRO A 130 -21.76 -10.04 1.13
C PRO A 130 -21.56 -11.24 0.21
#